data_7ffa12f477db53ed5258dd9df9b370e0
#
_entry.id   7ffa12f477db53ed5258dd9df9b370e0
#
_cell.length_a   1.000
_cell.length_b   1.000
_cell.length_c   1.000
_cell.angle_alpha   90.00
_cell.angle_beta   90.00
_cell.angle_gamma   90.00
#
_symmetry.space_group_name_H-M   'P 1'
#
loop_
_entity.id
_entity.type
_entity.pdbx_description
1 polymer ?
#
loop_
_entity_poly.entity_id
_entity_poly.type
_entity_poly.pdbx_seq_one_letter_code
_entity_poly.pdbx_strand_id
1 'polypeptide(L)'
;MDKKKVIFIMTDTQRTDMLGCYGHPDMKTPSLDRLAQEGIRFEKAYTTQPVCQPARSAIFTGSYPHSCAGWSNCMGLSDNVQNIGRRLTDQGIHSAYIGKWHLDGGDYFGLGRCADGWDPDYWYDMRCYLEELTEEERYLSRQTESMEKYDIKEEFTYAHRCTARAMDFLEKNRDDSFFLVVSYDEPHGPFLCPKEFWSMYDGYEFPHKANMLDTLEDKPAHHKIWAKDTYMAAAREDFKLQPKYYLGCNSFVDYEIGKVLDAAEEYAPDAIIIYTSDHGDMLYSHSLTSKGPAMYEEITHIPLIIKGFGENRTDPHPVS
;
A
#
# COMPACT_ATOMS: atom_id res chain seq x y z
N MET A 1 -5.58 12.85 31.14
CA MET A 1 -6.02 13.06 29.73
C MET A 1 -6.27 11.70 29.17
N ASP A 2 -7.35 11.54 28.43
CA ASP A 2 -7.58 10.27 27.73
C ASP A 2 -6.45 10.04 26.74
N LYS A 3 -5.83 8.85 26.78
CA LYS A 3 -4.74 8.46 25.87
C LYS A 3 -5.29 8.36 24.47
N LYS A 4 -4.60 8.99 23.51
CA LYS A 4 -5.01 8.99 22.11
C LYS A 4 -4.08 8.09 21.32
N LYS A 5 -4.63 7.05 20.70
CA LYS A 5 -3.89 6.09 19.90
C LYS A 5 -4.44 6.11 18.47
N VAL A 6 -3.56 6.24 17.52
CA VAL A 6 -3.91 6.17 16.09
C VAL A 6 -2.97 5.19 15.40
N ILE A 7 -3.56 4.26 14.66
CA ILE A 7 -2.85 3.28 13.84
C ILE A 7 -3.21 3.57 12.38
N PHE A 8 -2.24 3.98 11.60
CA PHE A 8 -2.38 4.25 10.17
C PHE A 8 -1.73 3.12 9.38
N ILE A 9 -2.55 2.31 8.72
CA ILE A 9 -2.11 1.17 7.90
C ILE A 9 -2.28 1.54 6.44
N MET A 10 -1.24 1.37 5.64
CA MET A 10 -1.34 1.58 4.21
C MET A 10 -0.61 0.50 3.41
N THR A 11 -1.12 0.25 2.23
CA THR A 11 -0.53 -0.63 1.21
C THR A 11 -0.05 0.19 0.02
N ASP A 12 0.82 -0.38 -0.81
CA ASP A 12 1.24 0.20 -2.09
C ASP A 12 0.60 -0.54 -3.25
N THR A 13 0.05 0.20 -4.21
CA THR A 13 -0.48 -0.37 -5.45
C THR A 13 -1.78 -1.20 -5.28
N GLN A 14 -2.53 -1.05 -4.19
CA GLN A 14 -3.77 -1.81 -4.00
C GLN A 14 -4.99 -1.06 -4.53
N ARG A 15 -5.67 -1.68 -5.50
CA ARG A 15 -6.93 -1.18 -6.07
C ARG A 15 -8.11 -1.45 -5.14
N THR A 16 -9.13 -0.59 -5.19
CA THR A 16 -10.39 -0.84 -4.48
C THR A 16 -11.06 -2.14 -4.92
N ASP A 17 -11.06 -2.42 -6.23
CA ASP A 17 -11.67 -3.64 -6.79
C ASP A 17 -10.82 -4.91 -6.57
N MET A 18 -9.80 -4.86 -5.71
CA MET A 18 -9.03 -6.01 -5.19
C MET A 18 -9.36 -6.32 -3.73
N LEU A 19 -10.52 -5.87 -3.24
CA LEU A 19 -10.99 -6.09 -1.87
C LEU A 19 -12.41 -6.63 -1.86
N GLY A 20 -12.69 -7.64 -1.01
CA GLY A 20 -14.03 -8.21 -0.84
C GLY A 20 -15.04 -7.17 -0.41
N CYS A 21 -14.71 -6.34 0.58
CA CYS A 21 -15.58 -5.27 1.08
C CYS A 21 -15.90 -4.17 0.04
N TYR A 22 -15.16 -4.07 -1.05
CA TYR A 22 -15.47 -3.20 -2.18
C TYR A 22 -16.11 -3.97 -3.37
N GLY A 23 -16.49 -5.22 -3.16
CA GLY A 23 -17.34 -5.98 -4.07
C GLY A 23 -16.63 -6.96 -4.99
N HIS A 24 -15.33 -7.25 -4.79
CA HIS A 24 -14.69 -8.32 -5.56
C HIS A 24 -15.15 -9.70 -5.06
N PRO A 25 -15.79 -10.53 -5.90
CA PRO A 25 -16.44 -11.76 -5.43
C PRO A 25 -15.45 -12.86 -5.03
N ASP A 26 -14.27 -12.87 -5.62
CA ASP A 26 -13.30 -13.96 -5.48
C ASP A 26 -12.10 -13.62 -4.59
N MET A 27 -11.89 -12.33 -4.30
CA MET A 27 -10.78 -11.91 -3.43
C MET A 27 -10.96 -12.39 -2.00
N LYS A 28 -9.85 -12.85 -1.41
CA LYS A 28 -9.78 -13.31 -0.03
C LYS A 28 -9.08 -12.25 0.82
N THR A 29 -9.88 -11.31 1.32
CA THR A 29 -9.42 -10.19 2.18
C THR A 29 -10.25 -10.10 3.48
N PRO A 30 -10.33 -11.20 4.27
CA PRO A 30 -11.24 -11.27 5.42
C PRO A 30 -10.90 -10.26 6.52
N SER A 31 -9.64 -9.84 6.67
CA SER A 31 -9.23 -8.90 7.70
C SER A 31 -9.72 -7.49 7.39
N LEU A 32 -9.59 -7.03 6.16
CA LEU A 32 -10.10 -5.74 5.70
C LEU A 32 -11.63 -5.75 5.57
N ASP A 33 -12.22 -6.90 5.22
CA ASP A 33 -13.67 -7.07 5.23
C ASP A 33 -14.23 -6.92 6.65
N ARG A 34 -13.57 -7.48 7.67
CA ARG A 34 -13.90 -7.30 9.09
C ARG A 34 -13.75 -5.82 9.49
N LEU A 35 -12.63 -5.20 9.17
CA LEU A 35 -12.40 -3.78 9.48
C LEU A 35 -13.50 -2.88 8.87
N ALA A 36 -13.92 -3.16 7.63
CA ALA A 36 -14.99 -2.43 6.96
C ALA A 36 -16.36 -2.63 7.61
N GLN A 37 -16.63 -3.82 8.17
CA GLN A 37 -17.87 -4.09 8.91
C GLN A 37 -17.91 -3.38 10.27
N GLU A 38 -16.76 -3.11 10.86
CA GLU A 38 -16.63 -2.47 12.18
C GLU A 38 -16.38 -0.96 12.11
N GLY A 39 -16.16 -0.41 10.93
CA GLY A 39 -15.81 0.99 10.71
C GLY A 39 -16.61 1.68 9.62
N ILE A 40 -16.14 2.85 9.24
CA ILE A 40 -16.67 3.65 8.13
C ILE A 40 -15.87 3.29 6.88
N ARG A 41 -16.53 2.70 5.87
CA ARG A 41 -15.95 2.43 4.56
C ARG A 41 -16.35 3.55 3.58
N PHE A 42 -15.38 4.25 3.05
CA PHE A 42 -15.61 5.29 2.05
C PHE A 42 -15.66 4.69 0.65
N GLU A 43 -16.72 4.96 -0.10
CA GLU A 43 -16.87 4.43 -1.47
C GLU A 43 -16.04 5.18 -2.49
N LYS A 44 -15.67 6.43 -2.21
CA LYS A 44 -15.04 7.35 -3.16
C LYS A 44 -13.88 8.10 -2.52
N ALA A 45 -12.80 7.38 -2.21
CA ALA A 45 -11.56 8.00 -1.78
C ALA A 45 -10.56 8.06 -2.95
N TYR A 46 -9.90 9.20 -3.11
CA TYR A 46 -9.02 9.44 -4.26
C TYR A 46 -7.66 9.95 -3.82
N THR A 47 -6.60 9.35 -4.39
CA THR A 47 -5.25 9.89 -4.23
C THR A 47 -5.05 11.13 -5.12
N THR A 48 -4.27 12.07 -4.65
CA THR A 48 -4.03 13.34 -5.35
C THR A 48 -3.15 13.20 -6.58
N GLN A 49 -2.27 12.19 -6.60
CA GLN A 49 -1.42 11.85 -7.73
C GLN A 49 -1.03 10.37 -7.62
N PRO A 50 -1.41 9.52 -8.59
CA PRO A 50 -1.29 8.06 -8.47
C PRO A 50 0.11 7.55 -8.84
N VAL A 51 1.12 8.00 -8.12
CA VAL A 51 2.52 7.55 -8.17
C VAL A 51 3.04 7.52 -6.73
N CYS A 52 3.80 6.51 -6.35
CA CYS A 52 4.13 6.22 -4.95
C CYS A 52 4.62 7.44 -4.17
N GLN A 53 5.72 8.08 -4.56
CA GLN A 53 6.27 9.22 -3.82
C GLN A 53 5.33 10.43 -3.80
N PRO A 54 4.74 10.89 -4.92
CA PRO A 54 3.76 11.98 -4.92
C PRO A 54 2.57 11.72 -4.00
N ALA A 55 1.95 10.53 -4.07
CA ALA A 55 0.85 10.17 -3.18
C ALA A 55 1.26 10.21 -1.71
N ARG A 56 2.38 9.57 -1.36
CA ARG A 56 2.93 9.55 0.00
C ARG A 56 3.29 10.95 0.49
N SER A 57 3.85 11.81 -0.37
CA SER A 57 4.14 13.19 -0.01
C SER A 57 2.86 13.95 0.38
N ALA A 58 1.78 13.78 -0.35
CA ALA A 58 0.49 14.39 -0.01
C ALA A 58 -0.08 13.84 1.31
N ILE A 59 -0.08 12.52 1.49
CA ILE A 59 -0.60 11.86 2.70
C ILE A 59 0.16 12.34 3.95
N PHE A 60 1.49 12.33 3.92
CA PHE A 60 2.28 12.62 5.12
C PHE A 60 2.56 14.11 5.36
N THR A 61 2.27 15.00 4.41
CA THR A 61 2.42 16.45 4.60
C THR A 61 1.10 17.20 4.68
N GLY A 62 0.00 16.61 4.19
CA GLY A 62 -1.29 17.30 4.02
C GLY A 62 -1.23 18.38 2.93
N SER A 63 -0.32 18.25 1.97
CA SER A 63 -0.11 19.24 0.91
C SER A 63 -0.08 18.55 -0.46
N TYR A 64 -0.57 19.23 -1.48
CA TYR A 64 -0.46 18.69 -2.83
C TYR A 64 1.00 18.50 -3.25
N PRO A 65 1.33 17.48 -4.05
CA PRO A 65 2.71 17.16 -4.43
C PRO A 65 3.48 18.34 -5.03
N HIS A 66 2.83 19.17 -5.84
CA HIS A 66 3.48 20.38 -6.41
C HIS A 66 3.83 21.46 -5.38
N SER A 67 3.21 21.41 -4.20
CA SER A 67 3.48 22.38 -3.12
C SER A 67 4.57 21.92 -2.13
N CYS A 68 4.86 20.60 -2.10
CA CYS A 68 5.87 20.04 -1.20
C CYS A 68 7.09 19.45 -1.93
N ALA A 69 7.27 19.76 -3.22
CA ALA A 69 8.32 19.26 -4.11
C ALA A 69 8.26 17.74 -4.40
N GLY A 70 7.20 17.05 -3.99
CA GLY A 70 7.05 15.60 -4.13
C GLY A 70 6.33 15.17 -5.41
N TRP A 71 6.58 15.78 -6.57
CA TRP A 71 5.81 15.51 -7.80
C TRP A 71 6.32 14.35 -8.68
N SER A 72 7.42 13.71 -8.31
CA SER A 72 8.01 12.57 -9.04
C SER A 72 8.73 11.64 -8.08
N ASN A 73 8.84 10.37 -8.45
CA ASN A 73 9.69 9.42 -7.72
C ASN A 73 11.15 9.89 -7.72
N CYS A 74 11.91 9.49 -6.71
CA CYS A 74 13.31 9.87 -6.49
C CYS A 74 13.53 11.36 -6.16
N MET A 75 12.48 12.05 -5.70
CA MET A 75 12.57 13.40 -5.15
C MET A 75 12.30 13.35 -3.65
N GLY A 76 13.22 13.89 -2.83
CA GLY A 76 12.96 14.04 -1.39
C GLY A 76 11.95 15.14 -1.09
N LEU A 77 11.34 15.08 0.08
CA LEU A 77 10.64 16.25 0.61
C LEU A 77 11.63 17.39 0.79
N SER A 78 11.20 18.62 0.54
CA SER A 78 12.00 19.79 0.86
C SER A 78 12.23 19.92 2.37
N ASP A 79 13.40 20.36 2.79
CA ASP A 79 13.79 20.48 4.20
C ASP A 79 12.85 21.38 5.03
N ASN A 80 12.13 22.31 4.39
CA ASN A 80 11.15 23.19 5.02
C ASN A 80 9.74 22.61 5.07
N VAL A 81 9.53 21.39 4.59
CA VAL A 81 8.23 20.70 4.62
C VAL A 81 8.18 19.73 5.79
N GLN A 82 7.36 20.03 6.77
CA GLN A 82 7.14 19.13 7.90
C GLN A 82 6.15 18.02 7.55
N ASN A 83 6.56 16.79 7.81
CA ASN A 83 5.66 15.65 7.78
C ASN A 83 4.81 15.56 9.07
N ILE A 84 3.77 14.70 9.05
CA ILE A 84 2.86 14.55 10.20
C ILE A 84 3.57 14.01 11.44
N GLY A 85 4.56 13.13 11.30
CA GLY A 85 5.36 12.62 12.43
C GLY A 85 6.01 13.76 13.19
N ARG A 86 6.67 14.70 12.47
CA ARG A 86 7.27 15.88 13.10
C ARG A 86 6.23 16.75 13.81
N ARG A 87 5.10 17.02 13.16
CA ARG A 87 4.03 17.85 13.75
C ARG A 87 3.47 17.26 15.04
N LEU A 88 3.31 15.93 15.09
CA LEU A 88 2.79 15.21 16.25
C LEU A 88 3.84 15.13 17.37
N THR A 89 5.10 14.87 17.02
CA THR A 89 6.21 14.84 17.99
C THR A 89 6.43 16.21 18.64
N ASP A 90 6.28 17.30 17.89
CA ASP A 90 6.31 18.67 18.45
C ASP A 90 5.16 18.92 19.46
N GLN A 91 4.09 18.11 19.44
CA GLN A 91 2.99 18.12 20.43
C GLN A 91 3.15 17.05 21.52
N GLY A 92 4.29 16.38 21.59
CA GLY A 92 4.58 15.36 22.59
C GLY A 92 3.89 14.00 22.33
N ILE A 93 3.45 13.74 21.11
CA ILE A 93 2.89 12.44 20.72
C ILE A 93 4.03 11.55 20.20
N HIS A 94 4.16 10.35 20.77
CA HIS A 94 5.10 9.34 20.30
C HIS A 94 4.70 8.87 18.90
N SER A 95 5.55 9.09 17.90
CA SER A 95 5.28 8.78 16.50
C SER A 95 6.27 7.76 15.97
N ALA A 96 5.79 6.61 15.49
CA ALA A 96 6.59 5.53 14.93
C ALA A 96 6.20 5.24 13.47
N TYR A 97 7.19 4.91 12.65
CA TYR A 97 7.01 4.59 11.23
C TYR A 97 7.70 3.28 10.90
N ILE A 98 6.91 2.29 10.46
CA ILE A 98 7.36 0.96 10.09
C ILE A 98 6.89 0.69 8.66
N GLY A 99 7.83 0.50 7.74
CA GLY A 99 7.51 0.18 6.37
C GLY A 99 8.04 1.18 5.34
N LYS A 100 7.56 1.07 4.11
CA LYS A 100 8.00 1.86 2.96
C LYS A 100 7.79 3.35 3.19
N TRP A 101 8.88 4.12 3.23
CA TRP A 101 8.87 5.59 3.34
C TRP A 101 8.82 6.28 1.98
N HIS A 102 9.88 6.11 1.18
CA HIS A 102 9.99 6.63 -0.19
C HIS A 102 9.84 8.17 -0.33
N LEU A 103 10.26 8.95 0.70
CA LEU A 103 10.19 10.42 0.72
C LEU A 103 11.54 11.07 1.03
N ASP A 104 12.64 10.32 1.00
CA ASP A 104 13.97 10.77 1.38
C ASP A 104 14.88 11.12 0.20
N GLY A 105 14.37 11.05 -1.02
CA GLY A 105 15.12 11.33 -2.26
C GLY A 105 16.09 10.25 -2.70
N GLY A 106 16.07 9.10 -2.01
CA GLY A 106 16.79 7.91 -2.41
C GLY A 106 16.16 7.22 -3.63
N ASP A 107 16.67 6.03 -3.92
CA ASP A 107 16.03 5.14 -4.85
C ASP A 107 14.72 4.56 -4.27
N TYR A 108 14.10 3.62 -4.96
CA TYR A 108 12.88 2.94 -4.52
C TYR A 108 12.96 2.37 -3.08
N PHE A 109 14.14 1.98 -2.63
CA PHE A 109 14.34 1.35 -1.33
C PHE A 109 14.55 2.34 -0.18
N GLY A 110 14.76 3.60 -0.48
CA GLY A 110 15.06 4.62 0.51
C GLY A 110 16.54 4.61 0.94
N LEU A 111 16.87 5.41 1.95
CA LEU A 111 18.22 5.60 2.46
C LEU A 111 18.49 4.84 3.77
N GLY A 112 17.50 4.19 4.38
CA GLY A 112 17.63 3.53 5.68
C GLY A 112 17.79 4.50 6.86
N ARG A 113 17.52 5.79 6.65
CA ARG A 113 17.68 6.83 7.67
C ARG A 113 16.34 7.28 8.19
N CYS A 114 16.18 7.24 9.51
CA CYS A 114 14.97 7.73 10.16
C CYS A 114 14.72 9.19 9.77
N ALA A 115 13.52 9.45 9.23
CA ALA A 115 13.11 10.80 8.92
C ALA A 115 12.74 11.56 10.20
N ASP A 116 12.90 12.90 10.15
CA ASP A 116 12.63 13.76 11.30
C ASP A 116 11.19 13.63 11.80
N GLY A 117 11.04 13.53 13.12
CA GLY A 117 9.75 13.38 13.79
C GLY A 117 9.26 11.94 13.99
N TRP A 118 10.02 10.94 13.57
CA TRP A 118 9.73 9.55 13.83
C TRP A 118 10.71 8.94 14.84
N ASP A 119 10.27 7.92 15.57
CA ASP A 119 11.11 7.22 16.53
C ASP A 119 12.15 6.34 15.81
N PRO A 120 13.47 6.59 16.01
CA PRO A 120 14.50 5.80 15.36
C PRO A 120 14.57 4.35 15.81
N ASP A 121 14.09 4.00 17.00
CA ASP A 121 14.09 2.64 17.52
C ASP A 121 13.06 1.74 16.79
N TYR A 122 12.05 2.38 16.18
CA TYR A 122 11.02 1.71 15.39
C TYR A 122 11.09 2.00 13.88
N TRP A 123 12.08 2.78 13.45
CA TRP A 123 12.25 3.05 12.02
C TRP A 123 12.65 1.78 11.26
N TYR A 124 11.86 1.41 10.27
CA TYR A 124 12.13 0.25 9.43
C TYR A 124 11.63 0.47 8.01
N ASP A 125 12.47 1.01 7.16
CA ASP A 125 12.16 1.16 5.73
C ASP A 125 12.68 -0.03 4.89
N MET A 126 12.47 0.03 3.58
CA MET A 126 12.89 -1.05 2.69
C MET A 126 14.42 -1.23 2.63
N ARG A 127 15.21 -0.18 2.89
CA ARG A 127 16.67 -0.29 2.97
C ARG A 127 17.08 -1.12 4.17
N CYS A 128 16.45 -0.88 5.31
CA CYS A 128 16.69 -1.69 6.51
C CYS A 128 16.40 -3.17 6.26
N TYR A 129 15.30 -3.48 5.58
CA TYR A 129 15.00 -4.86 5.16
C TYR A 129 16.08 -5.46 4.28
N LEU A 130 16.54 -4.74 3.25
CA LEU A 130 17.59 -5.25 2.36
C LEU A 130 18.92 -5.45 3.08
N GLU A 131 19.23 -4.65 4.09
CA GLU A 131 20.45 -4.79 4.89
C GLU A 131 20.44 -6.02 5.80
N GLU A 132 19.28 -6.51 6.18
CA GLU A 132 19.11 -7.77 6.91
C GLU A 132 19.29 -9.01 6.03
N LEU A 133 19.23 -8.87 4.71
CA LEU A 133 19.31 -9.96 3.75
C LEU A 133 20.74 -10.17 3.24
N THR A 134 21.10 -11.43 2.96
CA THR A 134 22.27 -11.77 2.18
C THR A 134 22.13 -11.28 0.73
N GLU A 135 23.23 -11.29 -0.03
CA GLU A 135 23.20 -10.90 -1.45
C GLU A 135 22.26 -11.78 -2.29
N GLU A 136 22.26 -13.08 -2.04
CA GLU A 136 21.35 -14.02 -2.70
C GLU A 136 19.89 -13.74 -2.35
N GLU A 137 19.58 -13.55 -1.07
CA GLU A 137 18.22 -13.21 -0.60
C GLU A 137 17.73 -11.87 -1.15
N ARG A 138 18.61 -10.85 -1.27
CA ARG A 138 18.26 -9.57 -1.93
C ARG A 138 17.86 -9.80 -3.39
N TYR A 139 18.60 -10.64 -4.12
CA TYR A 139 18.23 -11.00 -5.48
C TYR A 139 16.88 -11.70 -5.52
N LEU A 140 16.67 -12.72 -4.68
CA LEU A 140 15.42 -13.48 -4.61
C LEU A 140 14.22 -12.60 -4.26
N SER A 141 14.38 -11.65 -3.35
CA SER A 141 13.32 -10.74 -2.93
C SER A 141 12.83 -9.79 -4.03
N ARG A 142 13.52 -9.72 -5.17
CA ARG A 142 13.22 -8.82 -6.29
C ARG A 142 12.73 -9.54 -7.55
N GLN A 143 12.53 -10.86 -7.50
CA GLN A 143 12.17 -11.68 -8.66
C GLN A 143 10.82 -12.37 -8.43
N THR A 144 9.83 -12.11 -9.30
CA THR A 144 8.53 -12.81 -9.26
C THR A 144 8.70 -14.33 -9.41
N GLU A 145 9.64 -14.76 -10.24
CA GLU A 145 9.94 -16.16 -10.49
C GLU A 145 10.49 -16.91 -9.27
N SER A 146 10.94 -16.18 -8.25
CA SER A 146 11.39 -16.78 -6.99
C SER A 146 10.26 -17.54 -6.29
N MET A 147 9.01 -17.09 -6.43
CA MET A 147 7.85 -17.73 -5.81
C MET A 147 7.58 -19.15 -6.35
N GLU A 148 7.94 -19.44 -7.58
CA GLU A 148 7.78 -20.79 -8.15
C GLU A 148 8.98 -21.70 -7.88
N LYS A 149 10.18 -21.09 -7.77
CA LYS A 149 11.45 -21.85 -7.63
C LYS A 149 11.80 -22.16 -6.19
N TYR A 150 11.35 -21.31 -5.26
CA TYR A 150 11.71 -21.38 -3.85
C TYR A 150 10.45 -21.40 -3.00
N ASP A 151 10.54 -22.06 -1.86
CA ASP A 151 9.48 -22.10 -0.85
C ASP A 151 9.54 -20.82 0.00
N ILE A 152 9.04 -19.71 -0.55
CA ILE A 152 9.01 -18.42 0.13
C ILE A 152 8.11 -18.52 1.36
N LYS A 153 8.70 -18.32 2.53
CA LYS A 153 8.00 -18.26 3.82
C LYS A 153 7.64 -16.82 4.18
N GLU A 154 6.64 -16.67 5.04
CA GLU A 154 6.20 -15.33 5.47
C GLU A 154 7.34 -14.54 6.11
N GLU A 155 8.20 -15.14 6.94
CA GLU A 155 9.30 -14.49 7.64
C GLU A 155 10.36 -13.90 6.69
N PHE A 156 10.41 -14.38 5.45
CA PHE A 156 11.27 -13.82 4.43
C PHE A 156 10.73 -12.50 3.87
N THR A 157 9.41 -12.30 3.88
CA THR A 157 8.76 -11.16 3.24
C THR A 157 8.96 -9.86 4.03
N TYR A 158 8.91 -8.74 3.31
CA TYR A 158 8.94 -7.43 3.95
C TYR A 158 7.69 -7.17 4.80
N ALA A 159 6.51 -7.53 4.30
CA ALA A 159 5.25 -7.37 5.02
C ALA A 159 5.29 -8.04 6.39
N HIS A 160 5.71 -9.31 6.49
CA HIS A 160 5.79 -10.01 7.77
C HIS A 160 6.73 -9.31 8.76
N ARG A 161 7.89 -8.83 8.28
CA ARG A 161 8.85 -8.12 9.16
C ARG A 161 8.30 -6.77 9.64
N CYS A 162 7.52 -6.07 8.82
CA CYS A 162 6.79 -4.87 9.25
C CYS A 162 5.73 -5.22 10.30
N THR A 163 4.94 -6.26 10.06
CA THR A 163 3.92 -6.77 10.99
C THR A 163 4.49 -7.12 12.35
N ALA A 164 5.58 -7.90 12.39
CA ALA A 164 6.21 -8.30 13.65
C ALA A 164 6.67 -7.09 14.48
N ARG A 165 7.23 -6.07 13.82
CA ARG A 165 7.64 -4.82 14.48
C ARG A 165 6.46 -3.97 14.94
N ALA A 166 5.37 -3.95 14.17
CA ALA A 166 4.16 -3.25 14.57
C ALA A 166 3.49 -3.88 15.80
N MET A 167 3.47 -5.21 15.87
CA MET A 167 2.94 -5.93 17.02
C MET A 167 3.81 -5.67 18.27
N ASP A 168 5.13 -5.72 18.15
CA ASP A 168 6.08 -5.37 19.24
C ASP A 168 5.89 -3.92 19.72
N PHE A 169 5.69 -2.97 18.79
CA PHE A 169 5.38 -1.59 19.16
C PHE A 169 4.08 -1.49 19.96
N LEU A 170 3.01 -2.13 19.50
CA LEU A 170 1.70 -2.08 20.16
C LEU A 170 1.75 -2.65 21.58
N GLU A 171 2.40 -3.79 21.77
CA GLU A 171 2.58 -4.39 23.09
C GLU A 171 3.36 -3.49 24.05
N LYS A 172 4.48 -2.92 23.60
CA LYS A 172 5.37 -2.10 24.45
C LYS A 172 4.79 -0.71 24.76
N ASN A 173 3.98 -0.14 23.87
CA ASN A 173 3.43 1.20 24.01
C ASN A 173 1.93 1.22 24.35
N ARG A 174 1.37 0.08 24.77
CA ARG A 174 -0.06 -0.07 25.11
C ARG A 174 -0.57 0.96 26.13
N ASP A 175 0.31 1.49 26.93
CA ASP A 175 0.01 2.46 27.99
C ASP A 175 0.25 3.92 27.58
N ASP A 176 0.63 4.21 26.35
CA ASP A 176 0.97 5.54 25.88
C ASP A 176 0.01 6.10 24.84
N SER A 177 0.09 7.41 24.59
CA SER A 177 -0.50 8.02 23.41
C SER A 177 0.48 7.91 22.26
N PHE A 178 0.02 7.43 21.10
CA PHE A 178 0.91 7.25 19.96
C PHE A 178 0.23 7.46 18.61
N PHE A 179 1.08 7.68 17.60
CA PHE A 179 0.73 7.57 16.19
C PHE A 179 1.66 6.54 15.54
N LEU A 180 1.12 5.39 15.20
CA LEU A 180 1.83 4.31 14.52
C LEU A 180 1.45 4.29 13.05
N VAL A 181 2.45 4.32 12.17
CA VAL A 181 2.29 4.06 10.74
C VAL A 181 2.85 2.67 10.41
N VAL A 182 2.05 1.83 9.75
CA VAL A 182 2.48 0.56 9.16
C VAL A 182 2.26 0.65 7.65
N SER A 183 3.35 0.80 6.90
CA SER A 183 3.33 1.07 5.46
C SER A 183 3.90 -0.10 4.69
N TYR A 184 3.04 -0.99 4.24
CA TYR A 184 3.42 -2.15 3.44
C TYR A 184 3.85 -1.76 2.03
N ASP A 185 4.85 -2.44 1.47
CA ASP A 185 5.17 -2.37 0.04
C ASP A 185 4.23 -3.27 -0.77
N GLU A 186 3.78 -4.36 -0.17
CA GLU A 186 2.82 -5.28 -0.76
C GLU A 186 1.44 -4.61 -0.92
N PRO A 187 0.72 -4.87 -2.01
CA PRO A 187 0.98 -5.84 -3.08
C PRO A 187 1.78 -5.29 -4.27
N HIS A 188 2.68 -4.32 -4.11
CA HIS A 188 3.57 -3.83 -5.18
C HIS A 188 4.46 -4.97 -5.74
N GLY A 189 4.81 -4.89 -7.03
CA GLY A 189 5.74 -5.86 -7.62
C GLY A 189 7.11 -5.92 -6.92
N PRO A 190 7.68 -7.09 -6.75
CA PRO A 190 7.47 -8.32 -7.51
C PRO A 190 6.34 -9.24 -6.98
N PHE A 191 5.42 -8.76 -6.15
CA PHE A 191 4.27 -9.50 -5.60
C PHE A 191 4.66 -10.65 -4.68
N LEU A 192 5.74 -10.49 -3.94
CA LEU A 192 6.33 -11.56 -3.15
C LEU A 192 5.40 -12.00 -2.01
N CYS A 193 4.97 -13.25 -2.06
CA CYS A 193 4.12 -13.85 -1.04
C CYS A 193 4.30 -15.38 -0.97
N PRO A 194 3.95 -16.02 0.17
CA PRO A 194 3.99 -17.47 0.29
C PRO A 194 3.06 -18.19 -0.70
N LYS A 195 3.41 -19.44 -1.02
CA LYS A 195 2.73 -20.25 -2.03
C LYS A 195 1.24 -20.43 -1.76
N GLU A 196 0.86 -20.63 -0.50
CA GLU A 196 -0.53 -20.81 -0.08
C GLU A 196 -1.44 -19.64 -0.50
N PHE A 197 -0.91 -18.43 -0.64
CA PHE A 197 -1.69 -17.27 -1.06
C PHE A 197 -1.83 -17.18 -2.58
N TRP A 198 -0.73 -17.25 -3.35
CA TRP A 198 -0.85 -17.11 -4.80
C TRP A 198 -1.46 -18.34 -5.48
N SER A 199 -1.34 -19.55 -4.90
CA SER A 199 -1.97 -20.74 -5.45
C SER A 199 -3.50 -20.76 -5.29
N MET A 200 -4.08 -19.94 -4.40
CA MET A 200 -5.53 -19.75 -4.33
C MET A 200 -6.12 -19.25 -5.66
N TYR A 201 -5.31 -18.62 -6.48
CA TYR A 201 -5.71 -18.00 -7.74
C TYR A 201 -5.15 -18.71 -8.97
N ASP A 202 -4.70 -19.97 -8.82
CA ASP A 202 -4.30 -20.79 -9.97
C ASP A 202 -5.48 -21.00 -10.92
N GLY A 203 -5.27 -20.63 -12.18
CA GLY A 203 -6.30 -20.72 -13.21
C GLY A 203 -7.36 -19.61 -13.18
N TYR A 204 -7.27 -18.66 -12.25
CA TYR A 204 -8.15 -17.49 -12.26
C TYR A 204 -7.83 -16.59 -13.46
N GLU A 205 -8.84 -16.31 -14.28
CA GLU A 205 -8.76 -15.34 -15.38
C GLU A 205 -9.45 -14.05 -14.94
N PHE A 206 -8.69 -12.95 -14.94
CA PHE A 206 -9.26 -11.63 -14.69
C PHE A 206 -10.23 -11.26 -15.83
N PRO A 207 -11.45 -10.79 -15.52
CA PRO A 207 -12.43 -10.49 -16.55
C PRO A 207 -11.91 -9.52 -17.61
N HIS A 208 -12.01 -9.92 -18.87
CA HIS A 208 -11.61 -9.03 -19.98
C HIS A 208 -12.58 -7.85 -20.08
N LYS A 209 -12.08 -6.66 -19.82
CA LYS A 209 -12.86 -5.42 -19.92
C LYS A 209 -12.68 -4.78 -21.29
N ALA A 210 -13.73 -4.16 -21.80
CA ALA A 210 -13.70 -3.50 -23.13
C ALA A 210 -12.59 -2.44 -23.24
N ASN A 211 -12.25 -1.76 -22.14
CA ASN A 211 -11.20 -0.75 -22.11
C ASN A 211 -9.77 -1.32 -22.22
N MET A 212 -9.57 -2.63 -22.12
CA MET A 212 -8.25 -3.26 -22.33
C MET A 212 -7.75 -3.10 -23.78
N LEU A 213 -8.65 -2.83 -24.74
CA LEU A 213 -8.33 -2.58 -26.13
C LEU A 213 -8.47 -1.08 -26.53
N ASP A 214 -8.38 -0.19 -25.55
CA ASP A 214 -8.38 1.25 -25.81
C ASP A 214 -7.16 1.64 -26.64
N THR A 215 -7.40 2.23 -27.82
CA THR A 215 -6.33 2.68 -28.74
C THR A 215 -5.66 3.97 -28.28
N LEU A 216 -6.24 4.65 -27.32
CA LEU A 216 -5.79 5.93 -26.75
C LEU A 216 -5.65 7.05 -27.82
N GLU A 217 -6.41 6.98 -28.92
CA GLU A 217 -6.27 7.95 -30.04
C GLU A 217 -6.54 9.39 -29.60
N ASP A 218 -7.51 9.59 -28.72
CA ASP A 218 -7.92 10.88 -28.15
C ASP A 218 -7.23 11.22 -26.84
N LYS A 219 -6.25 10.44 -26.43
CA LYS A 219 -5.53 10.65 -25.17
C LYS A 219 -4.20 11.37 -25.39
N PRO A 220 -3.64 11.99 -24.35
CA PRO A 220 -2.32 12.60 -24.41
C PRO A 220 -1.25 11.64 -24.93
N ALA A 221 -0.28 12.16 -25.69
CA ALA A 221 0.73 11.34 -26.37
C ALA A 221 1.54 10.41 -25.43
N HIS A 222 1.75 10.81 -24.18
CA HIS A 222 2.48 9.98 -23.20
C HIS A 222 1.71 8.70 -22.84
N HIS A 223 0.37 8.66 -22.93
CA HIS A 223 -0.39 7.43 -22.73
C HIS A 223 -0.09 6.40 -23.83
N LYS A 224 0.02 6.85 -25.10
CA LYS A 224 0.41 5.97 -26.22
C LYS A 224 1.82 5.41 -26.07
N ILE A 225 2.75 6.23 -25.57
CA ILE A 225 4.12 5.78 -25.29
C ILE A 225 4.11 4.73 -24.18
N TRP A 226 3.34 4.96 -23.12
CA TRP A 226 3.19 4.02 -22.01
C TRP A 226 2.53 2.70 -22.45
N ALA A 227 1.52 2.74 -23.32
CA ALA A 227 0.76 1.59 -23.80
C ALA A 227 1.45 0.76 -24.89
N LYS A 228 2.55 1.21 -25.48
CA LYS A 228 3.12 0.70 -26.73
C LYS A 228 3.15 -0.84 -26.82
N ASP A 229 3.73 -1.49 -25.81
CA ASP A 229 3.90 -2.95 -25.84
C ASP A 229 2.69 -3.68 -25.22
N THR A 230 1.97 -3.02 -24.33
CA THR A 230 0.81 -3.57 -23.62
C THR A 230 -0.39 -3.74 -24.54
N TYR A 231 -0.68 -2.76 -25.40
CA TYR A 231 -1.76 -2.86 -26.38
C TYR A 231 -1.57 -4.06 -27.32
N MET A 232 -0.36 -4.25 -27.83
CA MET A 232 -0.05 -5.36 -28.74
C MET A 232 -0.21 -6.72 -28.07
N ALA A 233 0.06 -6.82 -26.76
CA ALA A 233 -0.17 -8.03 -25.99
C ALA A 233 -1.68 -8.29 -25.76
N ALA A 234 -2.42 -7.27 -25.33
CA ALA A 234 -3.85 -7.39 -25.05
C ALA A 234 -4.72 -7.64 -26.30
N ALA A 235 -4.26 -7.22 -27.46
CA ALA A 235 -4.96 -7.42 -28.74
C ALA A 235 -4.85 -8.84 -29.33
N ARG A 236 -4.07 -9.73 -28.72
CA ARG A 236 -3.96 -11.12 -29.18
C ARG A 236 -5.22 -11.92 -28.83
N GLU A 237 -5.69 -12.76 -29.74
CA GLU A 237 -6.87 -13.60 -29.53
C GLU A 237 -6.70 -14.60 -28.33
N ASP A 238 -5.46 -15.01 -28.06
CA ASP A 238 -5.10 -15.93 -26.97
C ASP A 238 -4.72 -15.21 -25.67
N PHE A 239 -4.86 -13.89 -25.59
CA PHE A 239 -4.51 -13.13 -24.40
C PHE A 239 -5.42 -13.46 -23.23
N LYS A 240 -4.80 -13.84 -22.11
CA LYS A 240 -5.46 -14.09 -20.83
C LYS A 240 -4.71 -13.35 -19.73
N LEU A 241 -5.42 -12.50 -18.99
CA LEU A 241 -4.86 -11.85 -17.83
C LEU A 241 -5.01 -12.75 -16.60
N GLN A 242 -3.90 -13.31 -16.17
CA GLN A 242 -3.84 -14.20 -15.00
C GLN A 242 -2.92 -13.63 -13.93
N PRO A 243 -3.38 -12.63 -13.16
CA PRO A 243 -2.55 -11.91 -12.21
C PRO A 243 -2.44 -12.64 -10.86
N LYS A 244 -2.26 -13.96 -10.85
CA LYS A 244 -2.29 -14.80 -9.63
C LYS A 244 -1.36 -14.30 -8.53
N TYR A 245 -0.18 -13.82 -8.87
CA TYR A 245 0.78 -13.31 -7.88
C TYR A 245 0.31 -11.99 -7.28
N TYR A 246 -0.23 -11.08 -8.08
CA TYR A 246 -0.82 -9.84 -7.58
C TYR A 246 -2.02 -10.11 -6.68
N LEU A 247 -2.93 -11.01 -7.07
CA LEU A 247 -4.08 -11.39 -6.25
C LEU A 247 -3.65 -12.09 -4.96
N GLY A 248 -2.71 -13.03 -5.05
CA GLY A 248 -2.15 -13.70 -3.89
C GLY A 248 -1.45 -12.75 -2.92
N CYS A 249 -0.70 -11.79 -3.45
CA CYS A 249 -0.04 -10.79 -2.64
C CYS A 249 -1.05 -9.85 -1.94
N ASN A 250 -2.18 -9.52 -2.59
CA ASN A 250 -3.29 -8.81 -1.93
C ASN A 250 -3.86 -9.60 -0.74
N SER A 251 -4.08 -10.91 -0.91
CA SER A 251 -4.57 -11.76 0.19
C SER A 251 -3.53 -11.96 1.29
N PHE A 252 -2.25 -12.00 0.92
CA PHE A 252 -1.17 -12.11 1.89
C PHE A 252 -1.02 -10.84 2.75
N VAL A 253 -1.04 -9.67 2.14
CA VAL A 253 -0.96 -8.42 2.91
C VAL A 253 -2.20 -8.22 3.79
N ASP A 254 -3.39 -8.65 3.35
CA ASP A 254 -4.59 -8.69 4.20
C ASP A 254 -4.41 -9.60 5.43
N TYR A 255 -3.78 -10.76 5.25
CA TYR A 255 -3.45 -11.67 6.35
C TYR A 255 -2.48 -11.02 7.34
N GLU A 256 -1.44 -10.35 6.87
CA GLU A 256 -0.49 -9.62 7.70
C GLU A 256 -1.14 -8.43 8.42
N ILE A 257 -2.01 -7.67 7.74
CA ILE A 257 -2.82 -6.63 8.36
C ILE A 257 -3.70 -7.21 9.47
N GLY A 258 -4.27 -8.40 9.25
CA GLY A 258 -5.09 -9.10 10.26
C GLY A 258 -4.35 -9.28 11.58
N LYS A 259 -3.09 -9.67 11.54
CA LYS A 259 -2.25 -9.81 12.76
C LYS A 259 -2.08 -8.48 13.49
N VAL A 260 -1.90 -7.37 12.75
CA VAL A 260 -1.80 -6.02 13.36
C VAL A 260 -3.14 -5.59 13.96
N LEU A 261 -4.27 -5.90 13.30
CA LEU A 261 -5.60 -5.61 13.83
C LEU A 261 -5.89 -6.40 15.10
N ASP A 262 -5.52 -7.67 15.16
CA ASP A 262 -5.68 -8.51 16.35
C ASP A 262 -4.82 -8.00 17.52
N ALA A 263 -3.57 -7.62 17.25
CA ALA A 263 -2.70 -6.98 18.26
C ALA A 263 -3.27 -5.61 18.71
N ALA A 264 -3.88 -4.84 17.81
CA ALA A 264 -4.53 -3.59 18.17
C ALA A 264 -5.76 -3.82 19.07
N GLU A 265 -6.54 -4.86 18.84
CA GLU A 265 -7.65 -5.24 19.73
C GLU A 265 -7.16 -5.63 21.14
N GLU A 266 -6.02 -6.28 21.24
CA GLU A 266 -5.44 -6.71 22.52
C GLU A 266 -4.77 -5.55 23.29
N TYR A 267 -3.95 -4.73 22.61
CA TYR A 267 -3.08 -3.74 23.28
C TYR A 267 -3.55 -2.29 23.15
N ALA A 268 -4.44 -1.99 22.21
CA ALA A 268 -4.94 -0.64 21.94
C ALA A 268 -6.41 -0.65 21.48
N PRO A 269 -7.34 -1.25 22.25
CA PRO A 269 -8.74 -1.44 21.82
C PRO A 269 -9.50 -0.15 21.55
N ASP A 270 -9.02 0.98 22.06
CA ASP A 270 -9.54 2.32 21.89
C ASP A 270 -8.88 3.10 20.74
N ALA A 271 -7.99 2.48 19.99
CA ALA A 271 -7.29 3.14 18.90
C ALA A 271 -8.23 3.48 17.72
N ILE A 272 -7.97 4.63 17.11
CA ILE A 272 -8.50 4.93 15.77
C ILE A 272 -7.61 4.19 14.78
N ILE A 273 -8.21 3.34 13.94
CA ILE A 273 -7.53 2.61 12.88
C ILE A 273 -7.93 3.20 11.55
N ILE A 274 -6.95 3.60 10.74
CA ILE A 274 -7.14 4.13 9.39
C ILE A 274 -6.42 3.19 8.43
N TYR A 275 -7.14 2.67 7.45
CA TYR A 275 -6.59 1.87 6.37
C TYR A 275 -6.78 2.55 5.03
N THR A 276 -5.73 2.59 4.20
CA THR A 276 -5.75 3.12 2.83
C THR A 276 -4.66 2.50 1.95
N SER A 277 -4.62 2.90 0.67
CA SER A 277 -3.50 2.65 -0.26
C SER A 277 -3.00 3.96 -0.81
N ASP A 278 -1.76 4.01 -1.32
CA ASP A 278 -1.24 5.22 -1.96
C ASP A 278 -1.77 5.42 -3.39
N HIS A 279 -1.96 4.35 -4.14
CA HIS A 279 -2.58 4.32 -5.48
C HIS A 279 -2.96 2.88 -5.86
N GLY A 280 -3.62 2.71 -7.01
CA GLY A 280 -3.90 1.41 -7.60
C GLY A 280 -2.91 0.99 -8.69
N ASP A 281 -3.37 0.12 -9.61
CA ASP A 281 -2.65 -0.41 -10.78
C ASP A 281 -3.57 -0.43 -12.00
N MET A 282 -3.06 -0.13 -13.17
CA MET A 282 -3.84 -0.15 -14.41
C MET A 282 -4.28 -1.56 -14.82
N LEU A 283 -3.51 -2.58 -14.50
CA LEU A 283 -3.81 -4.00 -14.75
C LEU A 283 -4.44 -4.21 -16.14
N TYR A 284 -3.78 -3.70 -17.16
CA TYR A 284 -4.22 -3.68 -18.57
C TYR A 284 -5.45 -2.81 -18.90
N SER A 285 -6.10 -2.16 -17.94
CA SER A 285 -7.12 -1.17 -18.24
C SER A 285 -6.53 -0.07 -19.12
N HIS A 286 -7.26 0.37 -20.15
CA HIS A 286 -6.80 1.34 -21.15
C HIS A 286 -5.48 0.96 -21.82
N SER A 287 -5.24 -0.33 -22.04
CA SER A 287 -3.97 -0.85 -22.57
C SER A 287 -2.74 -0.43 -21.77
N LEU A 288 -2.88 -0.10 -20.48
CA LEU A 288 -1.82 0.35 -19.60
C LEU A 288 -1.56 -0.66 -18.49
N THR A 289 -0.33 -0.68 -17.98
CA THR A 289 0.08 -1.50 -16.82
C THR A 289 0.73 -0.63 -15.75
N SER A 290 0.74 -1.11 -14.50
CA SER A 290 1.32 -0.39 -13.37
C SER A 290 0.61 0.95 -13.14
N LYS A 291 1.34 2.02 -12.87
CA LYS A 291 0.83 3.37 -12.59
C LYS A 291 1.67 4.42 -13.30
N GLY A 292 1.14 5.64 -13.38
CA GLY A 292 1.83 6.73 -14.07
C GLY A 292 1.08 8.06 -13.95
N PRO A 293 1.53 9.10 -14.64
CA PRO A 293 0.98 10.45 -14.53
C PRO A 293 -0.33 10.60 -15.33
N ALA A 294 -1.35 9.85 -14.91
CA ALA A 294 -2.70 9.88 -15.47
C ALA A 294 -3.74 9.74 -14.35
N MET A 295 -4.98 10.15 -14.59
CA MET A 295 -6.02 10.21 -13.56
C MET A 295 -7.14 9.20 -13.84
N TYR A 296 -6.76 7.94 -14.14
CA TYR A 296 -7.72 6.85 -14.30
C TYR A 296 -8.22 6.33 -12.96
N GLU A 297 -9.48 5.89 -12.91
CA GLU A 297 -10.10 5.32 -11.71
C GLU A 297 -9.27 4.17 -11.12
N GLU A 298 -8.70 3.33 -11.97
CA GLU A 298 -7.92 2.17 -11.58
C GLU A 298 -6.68 2.50 -10.72
N ILE A 299 -6.16 3.71 -10.85
CA ILE A 299 -4.97 4.13 -10.10
C ILE A 299 -5.23 5.26 -9.11
N THR A 300 -6.31 6.03 -9.28
CA THR A 300 -6.64 7.14 -8.37
C THR A 300 -7.64 6.78 -7.30
N HIS A 301 -8.57 5.86 -7.58
CA HIS A 301 -9.57 5.42 -6.63
C HIS A 301 -8.96 4.38 -5.66
N ILE A 302 -8.76 4.81 -4.43
CA ILE A 302 -8.09 4.03 -3.37
C ILE A 302 -9.07 3.60 -2.30
N PRO A 303 -8.83 2.47 -1.60
CA PRO A 303 -9.62 2.12 -0.43
C PRO A 303 -9.37 3.10 0.71
N LEU A 304 -10.42 3.37 1.49
CA LEU A 304 -10.32 4.10 2.76
C LEU A 304 -11.34 3.53 3.74
N ILE A 305 -10.84 3.03 4.87
CA ILE A 305 -11.65 2.49 5.96
C ILE A 305 -11.16 3.10 7.26
N ILE A 306 -12.09 3.59 8.10
CA ILE A 306 -11.74 4.20 9.39
C ILE A 306 -12.60 3.56 10.50
N LYS A 307 -11.96 2.96 11.50
CA LYS A 307 -12.58 2.41 12.72
C LYS A 307 -12.20 3.28 13.93
N GLY A 308 -13.05 3.36 14.92
CA GLY A 308 -12.78 4.03 16.21
C GLY A 308 -13.68 5.21 16.54
N PHE A 309 -14.70 5.49 15.71
CA PHE A 309 -15.68 6.56 15.98
C PHE A 309 -17.04 6.04 16.51
N GLY A 310 -17.14 4.73 16.80
CA GLY A 310 -18.39 4.11 17.28
C GLY A 310 -19.46 3.98 16.21
N GLU A 311 -19.11 4.18 14.95
CA GLU A 311 -20.00 4.05 13.79
C GLU A 311 -19.48 3.00 12.82
N ASN A 312 -20.42 2.24 12.26
CA ASN A 312 -20.17 1.37 11.11
C ASN A 312 -21.14 1.74 9.99
N ARG A 313 -20.62 2.24 8.89
CA ARG A 313 -21.42 2.67 7.74
C ARG A 313 -20.59 2.70 6.46
N THR A 314 -21.30 2.69 5.35
CA THR A 314 -20.73 3.05 4.06
C THR A 314 -20.95 4.55 3.82
N ASP A 315 -19.88 5.28 3.49
CA ASP A 315 -19.94 6.70 3.15
C ASP A 315 -19.78 6.90 1.64
N PRO A 316 -20.81 7.40 0.93
CA PRO A 316 -20.79 7.58 -0.51
C PRO A 316 -20.12 8.91 -0.95
N HIS A 317 -19.76 9.79 -0.02
CA HIS A 317 -19.20 11.09 -0.35
C HIS A 317 -17.74 10.98 -0.79
N PRO A 318 -17.34 11.76 -1.81
CA PRO A 318 -15.95 11.77 -2.25
C PRO A 318 -15.05 12.45 -1.22
N VAL A 319 -13.85 11.86 -1.04
CA VAL A 319 -12.77 12.38 -0.19
C VAL A 319 -11.43 12.25 -0.91
N SER A 320 -10.49 13.14 -0.59
CA SER A 320 -9.11 13.06 -1.11
C SER A 320 -8.12 13.73 -0.14
#